data_37e1a04c79e689c7233479b47d8a9928
#
_entry.id   37e1a04c79e689c7233479b47d8a9928
#
_cell.length_a   1.000
_cell.length_b   1.000
_cell.length_c   1.000
_cell.angle_alpha   90.00
_cell.angle_beta   90.00
_cell.angle_gamma   90.00
#
_symmetry.space_group_name_H-M   'P 1'
#
loop_
_entity.id
_entity.type
_entity.pdbx_description
1 polymer ?
#
loop_
_entity_poly.entity_id
_entity_poly.type
_entity_poly.pdbx_seq_one_letter_code
_entity_poly.pdbx_strand_id
1 'polypeptide(L)'
;IGTVICQLINFIWTTYYFTKGNSNLKLRLKNIRLKKEAVIAILTISITPFCMEVVTGSIHLVTNKFLQGYGGDLAIGAMTTITSINLMFLMPIYGLSQGMQTLIAYNFGAKEYERTKKILLQGMFTAFVFLFGGFLLTRFFPNMFVNIFTKDAVLEKICLEGMKIYLMTLSLIHI
;
A
#
# COMPACT_ATOMS: atom_id res chain seq x y z
N ILE A 1 17.25 6.15 -10.66
CA ILE A 1 17.30 5.55 -12.02
C ILE A 1 16.39 4.34 -12.09
N GLY A 2 16.52 3.33 -11.20
CA GLY A 2 15.68 2.13 -11.20
C GLY A 2 14.18 2.41 -11.16
N THR A 3 13.72 3.33 -10.31
CA THR A 3 12.31 3.73 -10.20
C THR A 3 11.77 4.32 -11.51
N VAL A 4 12.57 5.15 -12.19
CA VAL A 4 12.18 5.75 -13.48
C VAL A 4 12.03 4.68 -14.56
N ILE A 5 12.95 3.71 -14.62
CA ILE A 5 12.89 2.60 -15.57
C ILE A 5 11.62 1.75 -15.32
N CYS A 6 11.33 1.41 -14.06
CA CYS A 6 10.11 0.66 -13.71
C CYS A 6 8.84 1.41 -14.12
N GLN A 7 8.78 2.71 -13.89
CA GLN A 7 7.64 3.54 -14.28
C GLN A 7 7.49 3.63 -15.81
N LEU A 8 8.59 3.76 -16.55
CA LEU A 8 8.57 3.75 -18.02
C LEU A 8 8.07 2.41 -18.57
N ILE A 9 8.55 1.30 -18.05
CA ILE A 9 8.09 -0.03 -18.48
C ILE A 9 6.59 -0.18 -18.21
N ASN A 10 6.13 0.20 -17.02
CA ASN A 10 4.72 0.16 -16.66
C ASN A 10 3.86 1.04 -17.58
N PHE A 11 4.33 2.27 -17.87
CA PHE A 11 3.65 3.19 -18.78
C PHE A 11 3.54 2.60 -20.20
N ILE A 12 4.63 2.08 -20.76
CA ILE A 12 4.67 1.47 -22.10
C ILE A 12 3.72 0.26 -22.16
N TRP A 13 3.79 -0.63 -21.16
CA TRP A 13 2.95 -1.82 -21.09
C TRP A 13 1.46 -1.47 -21.00
N THR A 14 1.12 -0.55 -20.11
CA THR A 14 -0.28 -0.11 -19.92
C THR A 14 -0.81 0.57 -21.18
N THR A 15 -0.02 1.45 -21.78
CA THR A 15 -0.41 2.14 -23.02
C THR A 15 -0.59 1.15 -24.17
N TYR A 16 0.31 0.19 -24.32
CA TYR A 16 0.18 -0.88 -25.31
C TYR A 16 -1.10 -1.72 -25.10
N TYR A 17 -1.38 -2.10 -23.84
CA TYR A 17 -2.57 -2.89 -23.50
C TYR A 17 -3.87 -2.18 -23.87
N PHE A 18 -3.99 -0.88 -23.59
CA PHE A 18 -5.20 -0.11 -23.89
C PHE A 18 -5.29 0.41 -25.33
N THR A 19 -4.20 0.40 -26.10
CA THR A 19 -4.21 0.84 -27.50
C THR A 19 -4.35 -0.32 -28.47
N LYS A 20 -3.54 -1.37 -28.30
CA LYS A 20 -3.45 -2.52 -29.23
C LYS A 20 -3.82 -3.86 -28.60
N GLY A 21 -3.91 -3.96 -27.26
CA GLY A 21 -4.23 -5.20 -26.57
C GLY A 21 -5.71 -5.60 -26.63
N ASN A 22 -6.04 -6.74 -26.03
CA ASN A 22 -7.41 -7.31 -25.99
C ASN A 22 -8.29 -6.64 -24.91
N SER A 23 -8.06 -5.37 -24.59
CA SER A 23 -8.89 -4.63 -23.64
C SER A 23 -10.25 -4.29 -24.25
N ASN A 24 -11.32 -4.43 -23.44
CA ASN A 24 -12.67 -3.97 -23.80
C ASN A 24 -12.75 -2.44 -23.87
N LEU A 25 -11.86 -1.73 -23.18
CA LEU A 25 -11.71 -0.28 -23.21
C LEU A 25 -10.50 0.07 -24.08
N LYS A 26 -10.71 0.90 -25.10
CA LYS A 26 -9.62 1.37 -25.97
C LYS A 26 -9.41 2.86 -25.83
N LEU A 27 -8.15 3.24 -25.54
CA LEU A 27 -7.73 4.63 -25.58
C LEU A 27 -7.73 5.12 -27.03
N ARG A 28 -8.62 6.08 -27.33
CA ARG A 28 -8.67 6.78 -28.61
C ARG A 28 -8.49 8.26 -28.36
N LEU A 29 -7.53 8.87 -29.01
CA LEU A 29 -7.25 10.33 -28.90
C LEU A 29 -8.50 11.19 -29.15
N LYS A 30 -9.38 10.75 -30.06
CA LYS A 30 -10.66 11.40 -30.35
C LYS A 30 -11.62 11.48 -29.14
N ASN A 31 -11.49 10.58 -28.16
CA ASN A 31 -12.33 10.52 -26.98
C ASN A 31 -11.78 11.28 -25.79
N ILE A 32 -10.59 11.82 -25.89
CA ILE A 32 -9.95 12.64 -24.84
C ILE A 32 -10.60 14.04 -24.86
N ARG A 33 -11.73 14.15 -24.19
CA ARG A 33 -12.41 15.43 -23.98
C ARG A 33 -12.69 15.58 -22.49
N LEU A 34 -12.21 16.69 -21.92
CA LEU A 34 -12.52 17.04 -20.53
C LEU A 34 -13.97 17.53 -20.45
N LYS A 35 -14.84 16.72 -19.87
CA LYS A 35 -16.21 17.09 -19.53
C LYS A 35 -16.24 17.55 -18.09
N LYS A 36 -16.78 18.74 -17.83
CA LYS A 36 -16.86 19.34 -16.48
C LYS A 36 -17.50 18.40 -15.46
N GLU A 37 -18.58 17.74 -15.82
CA GLU A 37 -19.29 16.78 -14.96
C GLU A 37 -18.40 15.59 -14.53
N ALA A 38 -17.66 15.02 -15.50
CA ALA A 38 -16.73 13.93 -15.21
C ALA A 38 -15.57 14.37 -14.34
N VAL A 39 -15.03 15.57 -14.58
CA VAL A 39 -13.94 16.14 -13.77
C VAL A 39 -14.41 16.36 -12.33
N ILE A 40 -15.60 16.94 -12.12
CA ILE A 40 -16.15 17.16 -10.79
C ILE A 40 -16.37 15.83 -10.07
N ALA A 41 -16.95 14.83 -10.74
CA ALA A 41 -17.16 13.50 -10.15
C ALA A 41 -15.84 12.85 -9.72
N ILE A 42 -14.79 12.92 -10.56
CA ILE A 42 -13.47 12.39 -10.23
C ILE A 42 -12.89 13.14 -9.02
N LEU A 43 -12.91 14.48 -9.02
CA LEU A 43 -12.37 15.28 -7.91
C LEU A 43 -13.10 14.98 -6.61
N THR A 44 -14.43 14.85 -6.62
CA THR A 44 -15.23 14.53 -5.43
C THR A 44 -14.83 13.18 -4.82
N ILE A 45 -14.62 12.16 -5.64
CA ILE A 45 -14.19 10.84 -5.16
C ILE A 45 -12.74 10.86 -4.69
N SER A 46 -11.87 11.63 -5.35
CA SER A 46 -10.44 11.68 -5.08
C SER A 46 -10.06 12.50 -3.84
N ILE A 47 -10.97 13.32 -3.28
CA ILE A 47 -10.65 14.19 -2.15
C ILE A 47 -10.30 13.38 -0.89
N THR A 48 -10.98 12.27 -0.66
CA THR A 48 -10.73 11.41 0.51
C THR A 48 -9.32 10.79 0.46
N PRO A 49 -8.90 10.05 -0.58
CA PRO A 49 -7.54 9.52 -0.65
C PRO A 49 -6.49 10.63 -0.68
N PHE A 50 -6.77 11.77 -1.32
CA PHE A 50 -5.86 12.92 -1.29
C PHE A 50 -5.61 13.43 0.13
N CYS A 51 -6.66 13.65 0.92
CA CYS A 51 -6.53 14.09 2.31
C CYS A 51 -5.76 13.06 3.15
N MET A 52 -6.00 11.76 2.94
CA MET A 52 -5.27 10.70 3.64
C MET A 52 -3.77 10.75 3.31
N GLU A 53 -3.40 10.91 2.05
CA GLU A 53 -1.98 11.01 1.65
C GLU A 53 -1.30 12.27 2.22
N VAL A 54 -2.00 13.42 2.25
CA VAL A 54 -1.48 14.65 2.86
C VAL A 54 -1.23 14.44 4.36
N VAL A 55 -2.16 13.83 5.08
CA VAL A 55 -2.00 13.52 6.51
C VAL A 55 -0.83 12.55 6.73
N THR A 56 -0.76 11.47 5.97
CA THR A 56 0.32 10.48 6.06
C THR A 56 1.68 11.12 5.78
N GLY A 57 1.79 11.93 4.74
CA GLY A 57 3.01 12.68 4.42
C GLY A 57 3.41 13.64 5.55
N SER A 58 2.44 14.32 6.15
CA SER A 58 2.68 15.22 7.29
C SER A 58 3.18 14.45 8.51
N ILE A 59 2.61 13.29 8.81
CA ILE A 59 3.07 12.41 9.89
C ILE A 59 4.52 11.99 9.65
N HIS A 60 4.88 11.59 8.43
CA HIS A 60 6.25 11.21 8.10
C HIS A 60 7.24 12.37 8.30
N LEU A 61 6.89 13.59 7.88
CA LEU A 61 7.73 14.77 8.07
C LEU A 61 7.96 15.06 9.55
N VAL A 62 6.90 15.05 10.35
CA VAL A 62 6.96 15.30 11.79
C VAL A 62 7.79 14.20 12.48
N THR A 63 7.50 12.93 12.18
CA THR A 63 8.22 11.79 12.75
C THR A 63 9.70 11.85 12.42
N ASN A 64 10.09 12.10 11.18
CA ASN A 64 11.48 12.21 10.79
C ASN A 64 12.20 13.36 11.50
N LYS A 65 11.54 14.50 11.71
CA LYS A 65 12.10 15.63 12.45
C LYS A 65 12.38 15.26 13.91
N PHE A 66 11.46 14.56 14.57
CA PHE A 66 11.67 14.09 15.95
C PHE A 66 12.76 13.03 16.02
N LEU A 67 12.75 12.03 15.13
CA LEU A 67 13.77 11.00 15.08
C LEU A 67 15.16 11.58 14.87
N GLN A 68 15.30 12.58 14.00
CA GLN A 68 16.57 13.27 13.78
C GLN A 68 17.05 13.99 15.04
N GLY A 69 16.14 14.63 15.78
CA GLY A 69 16.48 15.35 17.01
C GLY A 69 16.92 14.46 18.18
N TYR A 70 16.37 13.26 18.31
CA TYR A 70 16.63 12.35 19.43
C TYR A 70 17.62 11.23 19.14
N GLY A 71 17.72 10.76 17.90
CA GLY A 71 18.53 9.60 17.54
C GLY A 71 19.38 9.76 16.27
N GLY A 72 19.32 10.93 15.63
CA GLY A 72 20.07 11.23 14.42
C GLY A 72 19.74 10.30 13.25
N ASP A 73 20.71 10.13 12.35
CA ASP A 73 20.54 9.35 11.11
C ASP A 73 20.29 7.86 11.37
N LEU A 74 20.80 7.33 12.49
CA LEU A 74 20.57 5.92 12.88
C LEU A 74 19.11 5.65 13.21
N ALA A 75 18.43 6.58 13.90
CA ALA A 75 17.01 6.44 14.22
C ALA A 75 16.14 6.54 12.97
N ILE A 76 16.47 7.42 12.03
CA ILE A 76 15.80 7.54 10.73
C ILE A 76 16.00 6.26 9.91
N GLY A 77 17.23 5.75 9.87
CA GLY A 77 17.56 4.49 9.19
C GLY A 77 16.80 3.29 9.76
N ALA A 78 16.71 3.19 11.08
CA ALA A 78 15.94 2.15 11.75
C ALA A 78 14.44 2.24 11.41
N MET A 79 13.86 3.44 11.49
CA MET A 79 12.45 3.64 11.16
C MET A 79 12.15 3.34 9.69
N THR A 80 13.06 3.71 8.78
CA THR A 80 12.95 3.37 7.35
C THR A 80 12.98 1.87 7.13
N THR A 81 13.85 1.14 7.82
CA THR A 81 13.91 -0.33 7.76
C THR A 81 12.62 -0.96 8.28
N ILE A 82 12.12 -0.52 9.42
CA ILE A 82 10.88 -1.02 10.03
C ILE A 82 9.68 -0.78 9.11
N THR A 83 9.56 0.43 8.57
CA THR A 83 8.49 0.77 7.60
C THR A 83 8.61 -0.04 6.31
N SER A 84 9.79 -0.33 5.83
CA SER A 84 9.99 -1.17 4.65
C SER A 84 9.54 -2.61 4.90
N ILE A 85 9.83 -3.17 6.07
CA ILE A 85 9.35 -4.49 6.48
C ILE A 85 7.80 -4.48 6.57
N ASN A 86 7.22 -3.44 7.16
CA ASN A 86 5.77 -3.27 7.24
C ASN A 86 5.13 -3.22 5.84
N LEU A 87 5.68 -2.43 4.92
CA LEU A 87 5.20 -2.33 3.54
C LEU A 87 5.26 -3.65 2.80
N MET A 88 6.25 -4.51 3.07
CA MET A 88 6.35 -5.83 2.46
C MET A 88 5.10 -6.69 2.75
N PHE A 89 4.51 -6.56 3.93
CA PHE A 89 3.27 -7.24 4.29
C PHE A 89 2.02 -6.48 3.83
N LEU A 90 2.06 -5.16 3.76
CA LEU A 90 0.90 -4.36 3.36
C LEU A 90 0.66 -4.35 1.84
N MET A 91 1.71 -4.39 1.01
CA MET A 91 1.58 -4.33 -0.44
C MET A 91 0.69 -5.45 -1.03
N PRO A 92 0.79 -6.73 -0.61
CA PRO A 92 -0.14 -7.77 -1.05
C PRO A 92 -1.59 -7.49 -0.64
N ILE A 93 -1.81 -6.86 0.53
CA ILE A 93 -3.15 -6.49 1.00
C ILE A 93 -3.75 -5.36 0.16
N TYR A 94 -2.94 -4.37 -0.22
CA TYR A 94 -3.39 -3.34 -1.16
C TYR A 94 -3.81 -3.96 -2.51
N GLY A 95 -3.05 -4.92 -3.03
CA GLY A 95 -3.42 -5.66 -4.23
C GLY A 95 -4.73 -6.43 -4.09
N LEU A 96 -4.90 -7.14 -2.95
CA LEU A 96 -6.14 -7.84 -2.61
C LEU A 96 -7.32 -6.86 -2.55
N SER A 97 -7.16 -5.74 -1.85
CA SER A 97 -8.18 -4.70 -1.72
C SER A 97 -8.61 -4.13 -3.06
N GLN A 98 -7.67 -3.83 -3.96
CA GLN A 98 -7.99 -3.32 -5.30
C GLN A 98 -8.75 -4.36 -6.14
N GLY A 99 -8.37 -5.64 -6.07
CA GLY A 99 -9.10 -6.73 -6.73
C GLY A 99 -10.52 -6.89 -6.19
N MET A 100 -10.68 -6.87 -4.87
CA MET A 100 -11.99 -6.95 -4.22
C MET A 100 -12.89 -5.76 -4.58
N GLN A 101 -12.35 -4.55 -4.63
CA GLN A 101 -13.10 -3.33 -4.96
C GLN A 101 -13.79 -3.45 -6.32
N THR A 102 -13.13 -4.01 -7.31
CA THR A 102 -13.70 -4.25 -8.64
C THR A 102 -14.84 -5.26 -8.59
N LEU A 103 -14.65 -6.38 -7.88
CA LEU A 103 -15.68 -7.42 -7.73
C LEU A 103 -16.88 -6.92 -6.93
N ILE A 104 -16.66 -6.16 -5.87
CA ILE A 104 -17.70 -5.55 -5.04
C ILE A 104 -18.52 -4.56 -5.90
N ALA A 105 -17.85 -3.66 -6.62
CA ALA A 105 -18.52 -2.69 -7.48
C ALA A 105 -19.40 -3.35 -8.53
N TYR A 106 -18.92 -4.41 -9.18
CA TYR A 106 -19.67 -5.17 -10.18
C TYR A 106 -20.92 -5.83 -9.59
N ASN A 107 -20.77 -6.58 -8.49
CA ASN A 107 -21.90 -7.31 -7.88
C ASN A 107 -22.90 -6.35 -7.21
N PHE A 108 -22.42 -5.25 -6.62
CA PHE A 108 -23.28 -4.22 -6.06
C PHE A 108 -24.11 -3.53 -7.14
N GLY A 109 -23.50 -3.19 -8.28
CA GLY A 109 -24.21 -2.64 -9.44
C GLY A 109 -25.26 -3.60 -10.03
N ALA A 110 -24.99 -4.91 -9.96
CA ALA A 110 -25.92 -5.96 -10.34
C ALA A 110 -27.02 -6.25 -9.28
N LYS A 111 -27.00 -5.53 -8.13
CA LYS A 111 -27.89 -5.73 -6.97
C LYS A 111 -27.74 -7.10 -6.28
N GLU A 112 -26.63 -7.79 -6.51
CA GLU A 112 -26.27 -9.06 -5.90
C GLU A 112 -25.61 -8.84 -4.52
N TYR A 113 -26.39 -8.37 -3.55
CA TYR A 113 -25.90 -7.95 -2.24
C TYR A 113 -25.30 -9.08 -1.41
N GLU A 114 -25.88 -10.29 -1.49
CA GLU A 114 -25.35 -11.45 -0.79
C GLU A 114 -23.96 -11.86 -1.31
N ARG A 115 -23.73 -11.79 -2.61
CA ARG A 115 -22.41 -12.01 -3.22
C ARG A 115 -21.43 -10.92 -2.80
N THR A 116 -21.86 -9.66 -2.81
CA THR A 116 -21.06 -8.51 -2.35
C THR A 116 -20.58 -8.70 -0.92
N LYS A 117 -21.49 -9.06 -0.01
CA LYS A 117 -21.17 -9.35 1.40
C LYS A 117 -20.19 -10.52 1.53
N LYS A 118 -20.40 -11.60 0.78
CA LYS A 118 -19.51 -12.76 0.80
C LYS A 118 -18.09 -12.41 0.34
N ILE A 119 -17.94 -11.62 -0.74
CA ILE A 119 -16.64 -11.16 -1.23
C ILE A 119 -15.95 -10.33 -0.16
N LEU A 120 -16.67 -9.38 0.46
CA LEU A 120 -16.14 -8.54 1.53
C LEU A 120 -15.62 -9.38 2.70
N LEU A 121 -16.44 -10.28 3.22
CA LEU A 121 -16.06 -11.12 4.37
C LEU A 121 -14.89 -12.06 4.04
N GLN A 122 -14.87 -12.66 2.86
CA GLN A 122 -13.76 -13.51 2.43
C GLN A 122 -12.47 -12.73 2.30
N GLY A 123 -12.53 -11.52 1.74
CA GLY A 123 -11.35 -10.68 1.62
C GLY A 123 -10.83 -10.18 2.96
N MET A 124 -11.72 -9.76 3.86
CA MET A 124 -11.33 -9.39 5.23
C MET A 124 -10.67 -10.57 5.96
N PHE A 125 -11.24 -11.76 5.87
CA PHE A 125 -10.67 -12.97 6.46
C PHE A 125 -9.29 -13.29 5.88
N THR A 126 -9.15 -13.24 4.55
CA THR A 126 -7.87 -13.48 3.87
C THR A 126 -6.82 -12.46 4.28
N ALA A 127 -7.18 -11.18 4.33
CA ALA A 127 -6.31 -10.10 4.78
C ALA A 127 -5.86 -10.31 6.24
N PHE A 128 -6.81 -10.66 7.11
CA PHE A 128 -6.53 -10.96 8.52
C PHE A 128 -5.53 -12.12 8.67
N VAL A 129 -5.81 -13.25 8.02
CA VAL A 129 -4.92 -14.43 8.09
C VAL A 129 -3.52 -14.11 7.58
N PHE A 130 -3.41 -13.35 6.49
CA PHE A 130 -2.12 -12.96 5.93
C PHE A 130 -1.34 -12.02 6.86
N LEU A 131 -1.99 -10.96 7.38
CA LEU A 131 -1.36 -10.00 8.28
C LEU A 131 -1.02 -10.62 9.63
N PHE A 132 -1.90 -11.47 10.16
CA PHE A 132 -1.63 -12.20 11.40
C PHE A 132 -0.46 -13.18 11.23
N GLY A 133 -0.40 -13.88 10.10
CA GLY A 133 0.77 -14.70 9.74
C GLY A 133 2.05 -13.88 9.64
N GLY A 134 2.01 -12.72 8.99
CA GLY A 134 3.12 -11.76 8.92
C GLY A 134 3.56 -11.26 10.31
N PHE A 135 2.60 -10.94 11.18
CA PHE A 135 2.87 -10.56 12.56
C PHE A 135 3.59 -11.70 13.33
N LEU A 136 3.11 -12.93 13.22
CA LEU A 136 3.76 -14.08 13.87
C LEU A 136 5.17 -14.30 13.32
N LEU A 137 5.37 -14.24 12.00
CA LEU A 137 6.67 -14.39 11.38
C LEU A 137 7.67 -13.32 11.86
N THR A 138 7.25 -12.06 11.89
CA THR A 138 8.11 -10.96 12.38
C THR A 138 8.34 -11.03 13.89
N ARG A 139 7.42 -11.63 14.65
CA ARG A 139 7.57 -11.81 16.10
C ARG A 139 8.53 -12.95 16.46
N PHE A 140 8.47 -14.06 15.73
CA PHE A 140 9.32 -15.24 16.01
C PHE A 140 10.67 -15.18 15.30
N PHE A 141 10.75 -14.55 14.12
CA PHE A 141 11.97 -14.47 13.32
C PHE A 141 12.35 -13.03 12.94
N PRO A 142 12.43 -12.07 13.90
CA PRO A 142 12.67 -10.67 13.58
C PRO A 142 14.03 -10.45 12.90
N ASN A 143 15.06 -11.17 13.33
CA ASN A 143 16.42 -11.05 12.77
C ASN A 143 16.47 -11.39 11.28
N MET A 144 15.67 -12.34 10.83
CA MET A 144 15.60 -12.71 9.41
C MET A 144 15.18 -11.51 8.55
N PHE A 145 14.16 -10.77 8.99
CA PHE A 145 13.65 -9.61 8.26
C PHE A 145 14.62 -8.42 8.31
N VAL A 146 15.20 -8.14 9.48
CA VAL A 146 16.15 -7.01 9.62
C VAL A 146 17.41 -7.25 8.81
N ASN A 147 17.93 -8.48 8.79
CA ASN A 147 19.16 -8.85 8.08
C ASN A 147 19.03 -8.78 6.54
N ILE A 148 17.80 -8.70 6.00
CA ILE A 148 17.57 -8.41 4.58
C ILE A 148 17.95 -6.95 4.25
N PHE A 149 17.73 -6.03 5.18
CA PHE A 149 17.91 -4.59 4.97
C PHE A 149 19.24 -4.05 5.49
N THR A 150 19.76 -4.60 6.59
CA THR A 150 21.01 -4.12 7.19
C THR A 150 21.81 -5.25 7.81
N LYS A 151 23.14 -5.05 7.80
CA LYS A 151 24.12 -5.90 8.51
C LYS A 151 24.88 -5.12 9.58
N ASP A 152 24.51 -3.85 9.80
CA ASP A 152 25.10 -3.03 10.86
C ASP A 152 24.50 -3.44 12.21
N ALA A 153 25.35 -3.89 13.13
CA ALA A 153 24.93 -4.41 14.44
C ALA A 153 24.22 -3.36 15.32
N VAL A 154 24.60 -2.09 15.18
CA VAL A 154 23.97 -1.00 15.96
C VAL A 154 22.57 -0.74 15.43
N LEU A 155 22.44 -0.64 14.09
CA LEU A 155 21.17 -0.41 13.44
C LEU A 155 20.23 -1.60 13.63
N GLU A 156 20.74 -2.84 13.55
CA GLU A 156 20.00 -4.08 13.80
C GLU A 156 19.34 -4.06 15.18
N LYS A 157 20.10 -3.71 16.24
CA LYS A 157 19.57 -3.65 17.62
C LYS A 157 18.43 -2.65 17.75
N ILE A 158 18.57 -1.45 17.19
CA ILE A 158 17.53 -0.40 17.21
C ILE A 158 16.30 -0.87 16.44
N CYS A 159 16.48 -1.50 15.27
CA CYS A 159 15.38 -2.06 14.48
C CYS A 159 14.61 -3.13 15.25
N LEU A 160 15.31 -4.05 15.93
CA LEU A 160 14.67 -5.14 16.68
C LEU A 160 13.85 -4.62 17.87
N GLU A 161 14.33 -3.58 18.56
CA GLU A 161 13.58 -2.93 19.64
C GLU A 161 12.36 -2.16 19.09
N GLY A 162 12.54 -1.39 18.03
CA GLY A 162 11.47 -0.63 17.38
C GLY A 162 10.39 -1.53 16.76
N MET A 163 10.76 -2.65 16.14
CA MET A 163 9.83 -3.62 15.57
C MET A 163 8.88 -4.20 16.60
N LYS A 164 9.33 -4.45 17.84
CA LYS A 164 8.48 -4.98 18.91
C LYS A 164 7.29 -4.08 19.20
N ILE A 165 7.47 -2.78 19.07
CA ILE A 165 6.42 -1.77 19.32
C ILE A 165 5.62 -1.50 18.04
N TYR A 166 6.30 -1.20 16.95
CA TYR A 166 5.69 -0.72 15.72
C TYR A 166 4.82 -1.78 15.04
N LEU A 167 5.29 -3.04 15.00
CA LEU A 167 4.57 -4.13 14.33
C LEU A 167 3.44 -4.74 15.17
N MET A 168 3.28 -4.38 16.45
CA MET A 168 2.08 -4.75 17.21
C MET A 168 0.80 -4.20 16.57
N THR A 169 0.91 -3.06 15.89
CA THR A 169 -0.24 -2.43 15.23
C THR A 169 -0.59 -3.06 13.89
N LEU A 170 0.27 -3.91 13.34
CA LEU A 170 0.08 -4.53 12.02
C LEU A 170 -1.22 -5.35 11.94
N SER A 171 -1.58 -6.02 13.03
CA SER A 171 -2.78 -6.87 13.10
C SER A 171 -4.07 -6.12 13.48
N LEU A 172 -3.95 -4.90 14.04
CA LEU A 172 -5.08 -4.16 14.63
C LEU A 172 -5.58 -2.99 13.79
N ILE A 173 -4.72 -2.35 12.98
CA ILE A 173 -5.05 -1.09 12.31
C ILE A 173 -5.65 -1.30 10.90
N HIS A 174 -5.47 -2.46 10.30
CA HIS A 174 -5.86 -2.70 8.90
C HIS A 174 -7.12 -3.59 8.74
N ILE A 175 -7.87 -3.80 9.80
CA ILE A 175 -9.22 -4.38 9.78
C ILE A 175 -10.26 -3.29 9.88
#